data_f7db962eb2a7581242cfd3ccea547583
#
_entry.id   f7db962eb2a7581242cfd3ccea547583
#
_cell.length_a   1.000
_cell.length_b   1.000
_cell.length_c   1.000
_cell.angle_alpha   90.00
_cell.angle_beta   90.00
_cell.angle_gamma   90.00
#
_symmetry.space_group_name_H-M   'P 1'
#
loop_
_entity.id
_entity.type
_entity.pdbx_description
1 polymer ?
#
loop_
_entity_poly.entity_id
_entity_poly.type
_entity_poly.pdbx_seq_one_letter_code
_entity_poly.pdbx_strand_id
1 'polypeptide(L)'
;MRQFPRTRAAVAWATVFLATFSAGLTSAPAAQPLYVLGIAADSASNVYLADREMPGVWRMSDGKLSLLFQGSKKFRTPLNAVRCLAIDHQGKLLAGDSATRDIYRFGDDNQPVPLTKGQLGIPMSIAVNKAGDLFVADLEVHRIFKVPSAGGEPALFAQVQAPRALAFDHEDRLWVVSHGKDQLLRAGADDKFEAVVPGRPFEFPSAIVVDEQGTAFVCDTYAKAVWKVSSGKPPEKFASGAPLVSPVGMVRQGADLLVADPRAKGLIRIDAAGKASLSAWTVAE
;
A
#
# COMPACT_ATOMS: atom_id res chain seq x y z
N MET A 1 -40.92 55.02 -74.48
CA MET A 1 -39.69 55.55 -73.94
C MET A 1 -39.89 55.88 -72.47
N ARG A 2 -39.44 55.01 -71.56
CA ARG A 2 -39.43 55.30 -70.11
C ARG A 2 -38.05 54.94 -69.59
N GLN A 3 -37.34 55.93 -69.11
CA GLN A 3 -36.03 55.83 -68.51
C GLN A 3 -36.17 55.30 -67.05
N PHE A 4 -35.39 54.30 -66.70
CA PHE A 4 -35.18 53.83 -65.30
C PHE A 4 -33.91 54.44 -64.68
N PRO A 5 -33.96 54.93 -63.47
CA PRO A 5 -32.78 55.43 -62.81
C PRO A 5 -31.92 54.28 -62.26
N ARG A 6 -30.60 54.44 -62.43
CA ARG A 6 -29.53 53.58 -61.87
C ARG A 6 -29.31 53.94 -60.40
N THR A 7 -29.67 53.04 -59.50
CA THR A 7 -29.25 53.11 -58.09
C THR A 7 -27.83 52.49 -57.93
N ARG A 8 -26.91 53.31 -57.40
CA ARG A 8 -25.57 52.85 -56.97
C ARG A 8 -25.67 52.13 -55.63
N ALA A 9 -25.31 50.86 -55.56
CA ALA A 9 -25.16 50.11 -54.32
C ALA A 9 -23.84 50.44 -53.67
N ALA A 10 -23.86 50.93 -52.44
CA ALA A 10 -22.69 51.15 -51.60
C ALA A 10 -22.27 49.81 -51.00
N VAL A 11 -21.07 49.34 -51.28
CA VAL A 11 -20.48 48.15 -50.67
C VAL A 11 -19.90 48.57 -49.31
N ALA A 12 -20.57 48.12 -48.23
CA ALA A 12 -20.01 48.24 -46.86
C ALA A 12 -19.07 47.08 -46.59
N TRP A 13 -17.80 47.42 -46.32
CA TRP A 13 -16.81 46.44 -45.85
C TRP A 13 -17.06 46.19 -44.35
N ALA A 14 -17.55 45.01 -44.02
CA ALA A 14 -17.62 44.52 -42.64
C ALA A 14 -16.29 43.94 -42.23
N THR A 15 -15.60 44.61 -41.37
CA THR A 15 -14.34 44.13 -40.72
C THR A 15 -14.74 43.11 -39.67
N VAL A 16 -14.50 41.83 -39.95
CA VAL A 16 -14.68 40.75 -38.98
C VAL A 16 -13.46 40.74 -38.04
N PHE A 17 -13.66 41.18 -36.81
CA PHE A 17 -12.70 40.94 -35.71
C PHE A 17 -12.78 39.47 -35.30
N LEU A 18 -11.80 38.65 -35.69
CA LEU A 18 -11.57 37.36 -35.09
C LEU A 18 -10.97 37.59 -33.68
N ALA A 19 -11.84 37.43 -32.66
CA ALA A 19 -11.37 37.29 -31.28
C ALA A 19 -10.83 35.88 -31.12
N THR A 20 -9.49 35.75 -31.09
CA THR A 20 -8.85 34.50 -30.70
C THR A 20 -9.09 34.29 -29.19
N PHE A 21 -10.07 33.46 -28.87
CA PHE A 21 -10.23 32.92 -27.52
C PHE A 21 -9.09 31.93 -27.29
N SER A 22 -8.03 32.37 -26.64
CA SER A 22 -7.02 31.52 -26.04
C SER A 22 -7.69 30.83 -24.84
N ALA A 23 -8.31 29.66 -25.07
CA ALA A 23 -8.73 28.77 -24.01
C ALA A 23 -7.45 28.29 -23.32
N GLY A 24 -7.13 28.88 -22.18
CA GLY A 24 -6.12 28.34 -21.29
C GLY A 24 -6.52 26.90 -20.95
N LEU A 25 -5.79 25.95 -21.48
CA LEU A 25 -5.86 24.56 -21.04
C LEU A 25 -5.42 24.54 -19.56
N THR A 26 -6.38 24.64 -18.65
CA THR A 26 -6.14 24.29 -17.26
C THR A 26 -5.85 22.78 -17.27
N SER A 27 -4.59 22.40 -17.12
CA SER A 27 -4.22 21.00 -16.91
C SER A 27 -5.06 20.46 -15.74
N ALA A 28 -5.75 19.35 -15.95
CA ALA A 28 -6.42 18.67 -14.86
C ALA A 28 -5.37 18.39 -13.77
N PRO A 29 -5.71 18.57 -12.48
CA PRO A 29 -4.77 18.28 -11.41
C PRO A 29 -4.27 16.84 -11.59
N ALA A 30 -2.96 16.64 -11.48
CA ALA A 30 -2.35 15.33 -11.60
C ALA A 30 -3.03 14.37 -10.61
N ALA A 31 -3.35 13.16 -11.10
CA ALA A 31 -3.97 12.14 -10.26
C ALA A 31 -3.04 11.83 -9.07
N GLN A 32 -3.61 11.67 -7.87
CA GLN A 32 -2.86 11.36 -6.64
C GLN A 32 -3.62 10.32 -5.83
N PRO A 33 -2.94 9.49 -5.01
CA PRO A 33 -3.60 8.55 -4.13
C PRO A 33 -4.61 9.23 -3.21
N LEU A 34 -5.78 8.62 -3.09
CA LEU A 34 -6.89 9.13 -2.27
C LEU A 34 -7.07 8.35 -0.98
N TYR A 35 -6.82 7.03 -1.02
CA TYR A 35 -7.05 6.12 0.10
C TYR A 35 -6.01 4.99 0.12
N VAL A 36 -4.81 5.30 0.63
CA VAL A 36 -3.67 4.36 0.67
C VAL A 36 -3.91 3.29 1.73
N LEU A 37 -3.89 2.00 1.32
CA LEU A 37 -4.02 0.84 2.20
C LEU A 37 -2.72 0.06 2.38
N GLY A 38 -1.98 -0.15 1.29
CA GLY A 38 -0.74 -0.93 1.27
C GLY A 38 0.48 -0.03 1.07
N ILE A 39 1.56 -0.40 1.71
CA ILE A 39 2.85 0.29 1.60
C ILE A 39 3.98 -0.74 1.58
N ALA A 40 4.98 -0.53 0.73
CA ALA A 40 6.25 -1.26 0.72
C ALA A 40 7.39 -0.29 0.42
N ALA A 41 8.61 -0.63 0.82
CA ALA A 41 9.81 0.15 0.49
C ALA A 41 10.92 -0.79 0.03
N ASP A 42 11.65 -0.39 -1.01
CA ASP A 42 12.82 -1.13 -1.49
C ASP A 42 14.14 -0.61 -0.90
N SER A 43 15.23 -1.31 -1.18
CA SER A 43 16.57 -0.94 -0.71
C SER A 43 17.11 0.36 -1.31
N ALA A 44 16.53 0.83 -2.43
CA ALA A 44 16.85 2.12 -3.04
C ALA A 44 16.02 3.28 -2.46
N SER A 45 15.28 3.01 -1.36
CA SER A 45 14.40 3.97 -0.69
C SER A 45 13.18 4.43 -1.49
N ASN A 46 12.83 3.74 -2.59
CA ASN A 46 11.53 3.96 -3.21
C ASN A 46 10.43 3.41 -2.31
N VAL A 47 9.32 4.14 -2.24
CA VAL A 47 8.14 3.75 -1.49
C VAL A 47 7.00 3.47 -2.47
N TYR A 48 6.39 2.30 -2.33
CA TYR A 48 5.28 1.87 -3.16
C TYR A 48 3.99 1.92 -2.36
N LEU A 49 2.92 2.44 -2.97
CA LEU A 49 1.63 2.67 -2.34
C LEU A 49 0.53 1.98 -3.14
N ALA A 50 -0.34 1.24 -2.47
CA ALA A 50 -1.57 0.71 -3.06
C ALA A 50 -2.76 1.56 -2.62
N ASP A 51 -3.57 2.00 -3.57
CA ASP A 51 -4.72 2.85 -3.33
C ASP A 51 -6.04 2.12 -3.59
N ARG A 52 -7.01 2.31 -2.71
CA ARG A 52 -8.33 1.68 -2.80
C ARG A 52 -9.27 2.41 -3.77
N GLU A 53 -9.24 3.74 -3.76
CA GLU A 53 -10.17 4.59 -4.53
C GLU A 53 -9.70 4.76 -5.99
N MET A 54 -8.39 4.74 -6.17
CA MET A 54 -7.72 4.75 -7.47
C MET A 54 -6.94 3.45 -7.66
N PRO A 55 -7.59 2.35 -8.09
CA PRO A 55 -6.94 1.04 -8.20
C PRO A 55 -5.63 1.10 -8.96
N GLY A 56 -4.60 0.51 -8.38
CA GLY A 56 -3.25 0.50 -8.96
C GLY A 56 -2.17 0.64 -7.89
N VAL A 57 -0.99 0.86 -8.38
CA VAL A 57 0.22 1.04 -7.56
C VAL A 57 0.93 2.32 -7.95
N TRP A 58 1.31 3.08 -6.95
CA TRP A 58 2.07 4.31 -7.05
C TRP A 58 3.48 4.08 -6.54
N ARG A 59 4.45 4.82 -7.07
CA ARG A 59 5.84 4.84 -6.60
C ARG A 59 6.23 6.26 -6.20
N MET A 60 6.78 6.40 -5.02
CA MET A 60 7.42 7.62 -4.55
C MET A 60 8.95 7.42 -4.56
N SER A 61 9.66 8.28 -5.27
CA SER A 61 11.11 8.33 -5.35
C SER A 61 11.55 9.78 -5.16
N ASP A 62 12.48 10.05 -4.25
CA ASP A 62 12.96 11.40 -3.93
C ASP A 62 11.85 12.41 -3.64
N GLY A 63 10.80 11.98 -2.93
CA GLY A 63 9.64 12.79 -2.58
C GLY A 63 8.67 13.07 -3.75
N LYS A 64 8.94 12.53 -4.94
CA LYS A 64 8.07 12.64 -6.11
C LYS A 64 7.24 11.37 -6.27
N LEU A 65 5.92 11.55 -6.33
CA LEU A 65 4.95 10.48 -6.51
C LEU A 65 4.60 10.34 -7.99
N SER A 66 4.69 9.13 -8.51
CA SER A 66 4.29 8.77 -9.87
C SER A 66 3.43 7.52 -9.88
N LEU A 67 2.51 7.42 -10.86
CA LEU A 67 1.72 6.21 -11.06
C LEU A 67 2.62 5.14 -11.71
N LEU A 68 2.82 4.01 -11.01
CA LEU A 68 3.59 2.88 -11.53
C LEU A 68 2.72 1.98 -12.42
N PHE A 69 1.51 1.67 -11.95
CA PHE A 69 0.56 0.85 -12.67
C PHE A 69 -0.87 1.28 -12.36
N GLN A 70 -1.66 1.53 -13.40
CA GLN A 70 -3.08 1.85 -13.29
C GLN A 70 -3.89 0.57 -13.30
N GLY A 71 -4.48 0.22 -12.16
CA GLY A 71 -5.49 -0.83 -12.09
C GLY A 71 -6.84 -0.37 -12.69
N SER A 72 -7.64 -1.32 -13.09
CA SER A 72 -9.00 -1.05 -13.60
C SER A 72 -10.04 -1.28 -12.51
N LYS A 73 -11.10 -0.49 -12.48
CA LYS A 73 -12.29 -0.75 -11.64
C LYS A 73 -13.19 -1.86 -12.19
N LYS A 74 -12.85 -2.44 -13.35
CA LYS A 74 -13.59 -3.55 -13.94
C LYS A 74 -13.37 -4.81 -13.13
N PHE A 75 -14.45 -5.52 -12.82
CA PHE A 75 -14.44 -6.75 -12.02
C PHE A 75 -13.45 -7.80 -12.56
N ARG A 76 -12.68 -8.42 -11.67
CA ARG A 76 -11.66 -9.44 -11.97
C ARG A 76 -10.56 -9.00 -12.95
N THR A 77 -10.23 -7.72 -12.97
CA THR A 77 -9.00 -7.28 -13.63
C THR A 77 -7.85 -7.22 -12.63
N PRO A 78 -6.60 -7.43 -13.08
CA PRO A 78 -5.43 -7.36 -12.21
C PRO A 78 -5.35 -6.03 -11.45
N LEU A 79 -5.00 -6.11 -10.17
CA LEU A 79 -4.79 -4.97 -9.27
C LEU A 79 -6.02 -4.05 -9.13
N ASN A 80 -7.22 -4.64 -9.23
CA ASN A 80 -8.48 -3.95 -8.99
C ASN A 80 -8.71 -3.65 -7.51
N ALA A 81 -8.24 -4.55 -6.62
CA ALA A 81 -8.43 -4.43 -5.17
C ALA A 81 -7.18 -4.86 -4.41
N VAL A 82 -6.08 -4.12 -4.62
CA VAL A 82 -4.81 -4.37 -3.93
C VAL A 82 -4.98 -4.12 -2.43
N ARG A 83 -4.59 -5.12 -1.62
CA ARG A 83 -4.68 -5.08 -0.16
C ARG A 83 -3.34 -4.88 0.51
N CYS A 84 -2.29 -5.45 -0.06
CA CYS A 84 -0.95 -5.41 0.51
C CYS A 84 0.12 -5.33 -0.58
N LEU A 85 1.26 -4.79 -0.19
CA LEU A 85 2.48 -4.73 -1.00
C LEU A 85 3.64 -5.31 -0.21
N ALA A 86 4.61 -5.88 -0.89
CA ALA A 86 5.89 -6.31 -0.34
C ALA A 86 7.01 -6.17 -1.37
N ILE A 87 8.26 -6.28 -0.95
CA ILE A 87 9.40 -6.41 -1.84
C ILE A 87 9.98 -7.81 -1.65
N ASP A 88 10.23 -8.52 -2.75
CA ASP A 88 10.86 -9.84 -2.68
C ASP A 88 12.38 -9.75 -2.51
N HIS A 89 13.03 -10.91 -2.33
CA HIS A 89 14.49 -10.98 -2.14
C HIS A 89 15.30 -10.54 -3.37
N GLN A 90 14.66 -10.41 -4.55
CA GLN A 90 15.27 -9.88 -5.78
C GLN A 90 15.01 -8.38 -5.95
N GLY A 91 14.38 -7.73 -4.98
CA GLY A 91 13.99 -6.33 -5.05
C GLY A 91 12.78 -6.05 -5.93
N LYS A 92 12.01 -7.10 -6.32
CA LYS A 92 10.79 -6.94 -7.12
C LYS A 92 9.59 -6.64 -6.23
N LEU A 93 8.73 -5.76 -6.72
CA LEU A 93 7.49 -5.43 -6.06
C LEU A 93 6.48 -6.58 -6.17
N LEU A 94 5.86 -6.92 -5.05
CA LEU A 94 4.75 -7.86 -4.94
C LEU A 94 3.48 -7.10 -4.55
N ALA A 95 2.34 -7.52 -5.10
CA ALA A 95 1.02 -6.97 -4.75
C ALA A 95 0.01 -8.10 -4.55
N GLY A 96 -0.66 -8.10 -3.40
CA GLY A 96 -1.77 -9.01 -3.11
C GLY A 96 -3.11 -8.37 -3.51
N ASP A 97 -3.84 -9.02 -4.42
CA ASP A 97 -5.12 -8.53 -4.97
C ASP A 97 -6.27 -9.44 -4.59
N SER A 98 -7.23 -8.91 -3.83
CA SER A 98 -8.42 -9.65 -3.42
C SER A 98 -9.48 -9.79 -4.53
N ALA A 99 -9.44 -8.99 -5.59
CA ALA A 99 -10.39 -9.09 -6.70
C ALA A 99 -10.09 -10.28 -7.61
N THR A 100 -8.82 -10.55 -7.85
CA THR A 100 -8.37 -11.70 -8.65
C THR A 100 -7.91 -12.87 -7.77
N ARG A 101 -7.81 -12.66 -6.44
CA ARG A 101 -7.43 -13.70 -5.46
C ARG A 101 -6.00 -14.22 -5.70
N ASP A 102 -5.10 -13.29 -6.04
CA ASP A 102 -3.75 -13.62 -6.51
C ASP A 102 -2.69 -12.71 -5.87
N ILE A 103 -1.45 -13.18 -5.95
CA ILE A 103 -0.27 -12.35 -5.74
C ILE A 103 0.33 -12.05 -7.11
N TYR A 104 0.64 -10.80 -7.36
CA TYR A 104 1.33 -10.35 -8.56
C TYR A 104 2.77 -9.96 -8.24
N ARG A 105 3.70 -10.33 -9.11
CA ARG A 105 5.07 -9.78 -9.14
C ARG A 105 5.20 -8.83 -10.31
N PHE A 106 5.78 -7.66 -10.08
CA PHE A 106 6.08 -6.71 -11.14
C PHE A 106 7.37 -7.09 -11.87
N GLY A 107 7.29 -7.19 -13.21
CA GLY A 107 8.44 -7.35 -14.08
C GLY A 107 9.25 -6.05 -14.21
N ASP A 108 10.36 -6.12 -14.97
CA ASP A 108 11.19 -4.94 -15.27
C ASP A 108 10.47 -3.89 -16.12
N ASP A 109 9.44 -4.32 -16.86
CA ASP A 109 8.53 -3.49 -17.63
C ASP A 109 7.38 -2.88 -16.80
N ASN A 110 7.41 -3.04 -15.48
CA ASN A 110 6.37 -2.67 -14.53
C ASN A 110 5.01 -3.34 -14.79
N GLN A 111 4.99 -4.48 -15.51
CA GLN A 111 3.76 -5.23 -15.69
C GLN A 111 3.59 -6.29 -14.59
N PRO A 112 2.37 -6.44 -14.05
CA PRO A 112 2.09 -7.43 -13.01
C PRO A 112 1.90 -8.83 -13.60
N VAL A 113 2.68 -9.79 -13.11
CA VAL A 113 2.61 -11.21 -13.48
C VAL A 113 2.01 -12.00 -12.32
N PRO A 114 0.93 -12.78 -12.53
CA PRO A 114 0.29 -13.54 -11.46
C PRO A 114 1.17 -14.71 -11.01
N LEU A 115 1.23 -14.93 -9.68
CA LEU A 115 2.05 -15.99 -9.07
C LEU A 115 1.25 -17.19 -8.60
N THR A 116 -0.01 -17.00 -8.13
CA THR A 116 -0.80 -18.04 -7.45
C THR A 116 -2.02 -18.50 -8.23
N LYS A 117 -2.23 -17.99 -9.42
CA LYS A 117 -3.32 -18.37 -10.36
C LYS A 117 -4.71 -18.32 -9.73
N GLY A 118 -4.96 -17.31 -8.89
CA GLY A 118 -6.27 -17.11 -8.26
C GLY A 118 -6.63 -18.12 -7.16
N GLN A 119 -5.66 -18.78 -6.54
CA GLN A 119 -5.89 -19.83 -5.53
C GLN A 119 -5.91 -19.30 -4.08
N LEU A 120 -5.94 -17.99 -3.88
CA LEU A 120 -6.07 -17.36 -2.56
C LEU A 120 -7.51 -16.88 -2.33
N GLY A 121 -7.79 -16.46 -1.11
CA GLY A 121 -9.00 -15.73 -0.75
C GLY A 121 -8.76 -14.21 -0.77
N ILE A 122 -8.56 -13.64 0.42
CA ILE A 122 -8.25 -12.22 0.62
C ILE A 122 -6.84 -12.07 1.18
N PRO A 123 -5.82 -11.85 0.32
CA PRO A 123 -4.43 -11.67 0.76
C PRO A 123 -4.28 -10.31 1.46
N MET A 124 -4.15 -10.32 2.79
CA MET A 124 -4.04 -9.12 3.61
C MET A 124 -2.61 -8.65 3.84
N SER A 125 -1.65 -9.57 3.77
CA SER A 125 -0.23 -9.28 3.98
C SER A 125 0.63 -10.32 3.28
N ILE A 126 1.80 -9.89 2.81
CA ILE A 126 2.85 -10.73 2.25
C ILE A 126 4.11 -10.45 3.06
N ALA A 127 4.76 -11.50 3.55
CA ALA A 127 6.11 -11.45 4.10
C ALA A 127 7.01 -12.40 3.31
N VAL A 128 8.27 -12.05 3.17
CA VAL A 128 9.24 -12.83 2.40
C VAL A 128 10.35 -13.28 3.36
N ASN A 129 10.62 -14.58 3.39
CA ASN A 129 11.67 -15.15 4.24
C ASN A 129 13.06 -15.03 3.56
N LYS A 130 14.12 -15.41 4.27
CA LYS A 130 15.51 -15.37 3.74
C LYS A 130 15.72 -16.28 2.53
N ALA A 131 14.95 -17.35 2.39
CA ALA A 131 14.99 -18.25 1.23
C ALA A 131 14.26 -17.67 0.00
N GLY A 132 13.52 -16.57 0.18
CA GLY A 132 12.74 -15.92 -0.87
C GLY A 132 11.31 -16.46 -1.01
N ASP A 133 10.88 -17.41 -0.17
CA ASP A 133 9.51 -17.88 -0.16
C ASP A 133 8.58 -16.82 0.39
N LEU A 134 7.38 -16.75 -0.17
CA LEU A 134 6.35 -15.78 0.22
C LEU A 134 5.43 -16.44 1.27
N PHE A 135 5.12 -15.70 2.32
CA PHE A 135 4.11 -16.08 3.30
C PHE A 135 2.95 -15.10 3.19
N VAL A 136 1.75 -15.62 3.00
CA VAL A 136 0.56 -14.82 2.70
C VAL A 136 -0.48 -15.03 3.79
N ALA A 137 -0.85 -13.95 4.48
CA ALA A 137 -1.99 -13.94 5.39
C ALA A 137 -3.29 -13.86 4.58
N ASP A 138 -4.09 -14.90 4.64
CA ASP A 138 -5.38 -14.97 3.98
C ASP A 138 -6.51 -14.80 4.99
N LEU A 139 -7.20 -13.67 4.91
CA LEU A 139 -8.26 -13.33 5.85
C LEU A 139 -9.53 -14.14 5.61
N GLU A 140 -9.85 -14.49 4.35
CA GLU A 140 -11.11 -15.17 4.03
C GLU A 140 -11.15 -16.57 4.61
N VAL A 141 -10.02 -17.30 4.54
CA VAL A 141 -9.94 -18.68 5.00
C VAL A 141 -9.23 -18.86 6.33
N HIS A 142 -8.82 -17.76 6.98
CA HIS A 142 -8.15 -17.77 8.28
C HIS A 142 -6.87 -18.62 8.29
N ARG A 143 -6.02 -18.42 7.25
CA ARG A 143 -4.81 -19.21 7.03
C ARG A 143 -3.62 -18.34 6.68
N ILE A 144 -2.46 -18.91 6.92
CA ILE A 144 -1.21 -18.43 6.34
C ILE A 144 -0.76 -19.47 5.33
N PHE A 145 -0.54 -19.04 4.10
CA PHE A 145 -0.02 -19.88 3.03
C PHE A 145 1.45 -19.60 2.79
N LYS A 146 2.20 -20.64 2.43
CA LYS A 146 3.54 -20.53 1.89
C LYS A 146 3.47 -20.71 0.38
N VAL A 147 4.07 -19.78 -0.37
CA VAL A 147 4.19 -19.80 -1.83
C VAL A 147 5.66 -19.78 -2.19
N PRO A 148 6.14 -20.71 -3.04
CA PRO A 148 7.53 -20.69 -3.50
C PRO A 148 7.91 -19.35 -4.15
N SER A 149 9.18 -18.97 -4.07
CA SER A 149 9.69 -17.72 -4.68
C SER A 149 9.37 -17.60 -6.18
N ALA A 150 9.35 -18.71 -6.91
CA ALA A 150 8.99 -18.74 -8.34
C ALA A 150 7.47 -18.62 -8.60
N GLY A 151 6.65 -18.59 -7.56
CA GLY A 151 5.20 -18.75 -7.65
C GLY A 151 4.79 -20.22 -7.69
N GLY A 152 3.49 -20.50 -7.78
CA GLY A 152 2.93 -21.83 -7.80
C GLY A 152 1.73 -21.97 -6.87
N GLU A 153 1.39 -23.21 -6.56
CA GLU A 153 0.26 -23.55 -5.66
C GLU A 153 0.57 -23.14 -4.22
N PRO A 154 -0.30 -22.35 -3.57
CA PRO A 154 -0.14 -21.99 -2.17
C PRO A 154 -0.27 -23.22 -1.26
N ALA A 155 0.75 -23.57 -0.50
CA ALA A 155 0.72 -24.60 0.50
C ALA A 155 0.27 -24.05 1.85
N LEU A 156 -0.59 -24.77 2.58
CA LEU A 156 -0.98 -24.39 3.93
C LEU A 156 0.27 -24.40 4.84
N PHE A 157 0.59 -23.26 5.44
CA PHE A 157 1.63 -23.16 6.45
C PHE A 157 1.04 -23.25 7.86
N ALA A 158 0.00 -22.44 8.15
CA ALA A 158 -0.64 -22.44 9.46
C ALA A 158 -2.10 -21.99 9.40
N GLN A 159 -2.88 -22.39 10.41
CA GLN A 159 -4.21 -21.83 10.68
C GLN A 159 -4.09 -20.76 11.76
N VAL A 160 -4.46 -19.54 11.42
CA VAL A 160 -4.46 -18.39 12.34
C VAL A 160 -5.76 -17.62 12.16
N GLN A 161 -6.49 -17.43 13.24
CA GLN A 161 -7.77 -16.72 13.17
C GLN A 161 -7.58 -15.26 12.79
N ALA A 162 -8.24 -14.83 11.71
CA ALA A 162 -8.26 -13.46 11.21
C ALA A 162 -6.86 -12.83 11.12
N PRO A 163 -5.90 -13.43 10.37
CA PRO A 163 -4.55 -12.89 10.21
C PRO A 163 -4.61 -11.56 9.43
N ARG A 164 -3.88 -10.55 9.88
CA ARG A 164 -3.90 -9.20 9.32
C ARG A 164 -2.58 -8.78 8.72
N ALA A 165 -1.48 -9.03 9.43
CA ALA A 165 -0.16 -8.62 9.01
C ALA A 165 0.89 -9.65 9.37
N LEU A 166 1.92 -9.74 8.54
CA LEU A 166 3.05 -10.66 8.67
C LEU A 166 4.35 -9.87 8.59
N ALA A 167 5.35 -10.29 9.36
CA ALA A 167 6.71 -9.85 9.22
C ALA A 167 7.67 -10.99 9.59
N PHE A 168 8.84 -11.04 8.98
CA PHE A 168 9.94 -11.87 9.46
C PHE A 168 10.89 -11.03 10.32
N ASP A 169 11.42 -11.63 11.37
CA ASP A 169 12.52 -11.05 12.14
C ASP A 169 13.89 -11.46 11.56
N HIS A 170 14.97 -10.94 12.16
CA HIS A 170 16.33 -11.24 11.73
C HIS A 170 16.75 -12.72 11.90
N GLU A 171 16.02 -13.48 12.70
CA GLU A 171 16.23 -14.94 12.89
C GLU A 171 15.36 -15.76 11.94
N ASP A 172 14.66 -15.12 10.97
CA ASP A 172 13.75 -15.75 10.02
C ASP A 172 12.52 -16.40 10.69
N ARG A 173 12.08 -15.86 11.83
CA ARG A 173 10.87 -16.29 12.52
C ARG A 173 9.70 -15.42 12.08
N LEU A 174 8.60 -16.06 11.72
CA LEU A 174 7.39 -15.36 11.27
C LEU A 174 6.62 -14.79 12.45
N TRP A 175 6.33 -13.49 12.38
CA TRP A 175 5.46 -12.77 13.30
C TRP A 175 4.11 -12.52 12.63
N VAL A 176 3.04 -12.60 13.40
CA VAL A 176 1.68 -12.46 12.92
C VAL A 176 0.89 -11.51 13.80
N VAL A 177 0.29 -10.52 13.18
CA VAL A 177 -0.80 -9.75 13.78
C VAL A 177 -2.12 -10.41 13.41
N SER A 178 -2.95 -10.66 14.40
CA SER A 178 -4.20 -11.40 14.31
C SER A 178 -5.33 -10.67 15.05
N HIS A 179 -6.56 -10.84 14.62
CA HIS A 179 -7.73 -10.42 15.40
C HIS A 179 -8.37 -11.58 16.18
N GLY A 180 -7.63 -12.69 16.35
CA GLY A 180 -8.01 -13.83 17.16
C GLY A 180 -7.92 -13.59 18.67
N LYS A 181 -7.78 -14.67 19.43
CA LYS A 181 -7.66 -14.66 20.91
C LYS A 181 -6.41 -13.91 21.34
N ASP A 182 -5.28 -14.22 20.71
CA ASP A 182 -4.00 -13.55 20.91
C ASP A 182 -3.66 -12.74 19.66
N GLN A 183 -3.37 -11.45 19.85
CA GLN A 183 -3.26 -10.52 18.72
C GLN A 183 -1.85 -10.42 18.14
N LEU A 184 -0.82 -10.81 18.88
CA LEU A 184 0.55 -10.80 18.42
C LEU A 184 1.20 -12.15 18.70
N LEU A 185 1.47 -12.85 17.60
CA LEU A 185 2.02 -14.20 17.60
C LEU A 185 3.39 -14.22 16.94
N ARG A 186 4.23 -15.18 17.31
CA ARG A 186 5.51 -15.47 16.66
C ARG A 186 5.69 -16.98 16.52
N ALA A 187 6.17 -17.43 15.38
CA ALA A 187 6.53 -18.82 15.17
C ALA A 187 7.76 -19.21 16.03
N GLY A 188 7.65 -20.33 16.73
CA GLY A 188 8.78 -20.98 17.39
C GLY A 188 9.61 -21.81 16.42
N ALA A 189 10.58 -22.55 16.95
CA ALA A 189 11.49 -23.38 16.13
C ALA A 189 10.79 -24.57 15.45
N ASP A 190 9.62 -24.97 15.93
CA ASP A 190 8.77 -26.03 15.38
C ASP A 190 7.59 -25.51 14.53
N ASP A 191 7.67 -24.25 14.07
CA ASP A 191 6.64 -23.50 13.34
C ASP A 191 5.30 -23.36 14.10
N LYS A 192 5.25 -23.73 15.38
CA LYS A 192 4.09 -23.44 16.22
C LYS A 192 4.10 -22.00 16.70
N PHE A 193 2.93 -21.37 16.66
CA PHE A 193 2.79 -19.99 17.10
C PHE A 193 2.62 -19.87 18.60
N GLU A 194 3.40 -18.97 19.19
CA GLU A 194 3.32 -18.56 20.58
C GLU A 194 2.88 -17.12 20.67
N ALA A 195 2.08 -16.78 21.70
CA ALA A 195 1.71 -15.41 21.97
C ALA A 195 2.93 -14.62 22.48
N VAL A 196 3.35 -13.61 21.76
CA VAL A 196 4.40 -12.67 22.22
C VAL A 196 3.88 -11.83 23.38
N VAL A 197 2.61 -11.40 23.27
CA VAL A 197 1.84 -10.77 24.34
C VAL A 197 0.51 -11.49 24.41
N PRO A 198 0.17 -12.10 25.57
CA PRO A 198 -1.11 -12.80 25.73
C PRO A 198 -2.31 -11.89 25.57
N GLY A 199 -3.36 -12.41 24.92
CA GLY A 199 -4.66 -11.76 24.82
C GLY A 199 -4.71 -10.63 23.78
N ARG A 200 -5.47 -9.60 24.10
CA ARG A 200 -5.85 -8.53 23.17
C ARG A 200 -5.39 -7.14 23.65
N PRO A 201 -4.09 -6.86 23.61
CA PRO A 201 -3.54 -5.58 24.10
C PRO A 201 -3.82 -4.39 23.17
N PHE A 202 -4.24 -4.64 21.92
CA PHE A 202 -4.48 -3.63 20.89
C PHE A 202 -5.98 -3.49 20.61
N GLU A 203 -6.41 -2.32 20.10
CA GLU A 203 -7.82 -2.10 19.72
C GLU A 203 -8.13 -2.69 18.33
N PHE A 204 -7.36 -2.31 17.31
CA PHE A 204 -7.48 -2.82 15.93
C PHE A 204 -6.12 -2.86 15.23
N PRO A 205 -5.25 -3.82 15.57
CA PRO A 205 -3.92 -3.91 14.99
C PRO A 205 -4.00 -4.31 13.50
N SER A 206 -3.24 -3.60 12.65
CA SER A 206 -3.38 -3.68 11.19
C SER A 206 -2.09 -3.95 10.42
N ALA A 207 -0.94 -3.55 10.95
CA ALA A 207 0.36 -3.75 10.31
C ALA A 207 1.45 -4.03 11.36
N ILE A 208 2.53 -4.67 10.93
CA ILE A 208 3.69 -4.98 11.76
C ILE A 208 4.98 -4.81 10.98
N VAL A 209 6.00 -4.31 11.63
CA VAL A 209 7.41 -4.45 11.25
C VAL A 209 8.21 -4.89 12.45
N VAL A 210 9.29 -5.62 12.23
CA VAL A 210 10.21 -6.07 13.28
C VAL A 210 11.61 -5.55 12.95
N ASP A 211 12.27 -4.95 13.93
CA ASP A 211 13.63 -4.46 13.75
C ASP A 211 14.67 -5.56 13.95
N GLU A 212 15.95 -5.22 13.70
CA GLU A 212 17.07 -6.14 13.83
C GLU A 212 17.32 -6.59 15.28
N GLN A 213 16.80 -5.86 16.26
CA GLN A 213 16.87 -6.19 17.67
C GLN A 213 15.70 -7.08 18.13
N GLY A 214 14.79 -7.45 17.21
CA GLY A 214 13.60 -8.24 17.51
C GLY A 214 12.50 -7.44 18.21
N THR A 215 12.53 -6.10 18.11
CA THR A 215 11.44 -5.24 18.58
C THR A 215 10.37 -5.15 17.51
N ALA A 216 9.14 -5.47 17.84
CA ALA A 216 8.01 -5.31 16.94
C ALA A 216 7.36 -3.93 17.09
N PHE A 217 7.04 -3.30 15.95
CA PHE A 217 6.19 -2.12 15.89
C PHE A 217 4.86 -2.51 15.25
N VAL A 218 3.75 -2.15 15.89
CA VAL A 218 2.40 -2.55 15.47
C VAL A 218 1.55 -1.30 15.26
N CYS A 219 1.03 -1.11 14.04
CA CYS A 219 -0.01 -0.11 13.78
C CYS A 219 -1.32 -0.53 14.40
N ASP A 220 -1.99 0.40 15.08
CA ASP A 220 -3.30 0.21 15.65
C ASP A 220 -4.24 1.31 15.17
N THR A 221 -5.14 0.92 14.27
CA THR A 221 -6.01 1.85 13.55
C THR A 221 -6.94 2.62 14.48
N TYR A 222 -7.54 1.93 15.46
CA TYR A 222 -8.53 2.56 16.36
C TYR A 222 -7.88 3.29 17.53
N ALA A 223 -6.76 2.77 18.05
CA ALA A 223 -5.98 3.47 19.05
C ALA A 223 -5.24 4.70 18.47
N LYS A 224 -5.22 4.88 17.12
CA LYS A 224 -4.50 5.95 16.42
C LYS A 224 -3.05 6.02 16.87
N ALA A 225 -2.40 4.86 16.89
CA ALA A 225 -1.08 4.69 17.49
C ALA A 225 -0.22 3.70 16.70
N VAL A 226 1.08 3.81 16.92
CA VAL A 226 2.05 2.75 16.69
C VAL A 226 2.55 2.30 18.05
N TRP A 227 2.42 1.00 18.31
CA TRP A 227 2.90 0.37 19.53
C TRP A 227 4.28 -0.22 19.32
N LYS A 228 5.09 -0.21 20.35
CA LYS A 228 6.38 -0.89 20.43
C LYS A 228 6.28 -2.05 21.41
N VAL A 229 6.73 -3.22 20.95
CA VAL A 229 6.71 -4.46 21.73
C VAL A 229 8.12 -5.03 21.78
N SER A 230 8.74 -4.97 22.94
CA SER A 230 10.05 -5.56 23.21
C SER A 230 9.90 -6.84 24.01
N SER A 231 10.82 -7.79 23.84
CA SER A 231 10.78 -9.08 24.55
C SER A 231 10.64 -8.90 26.06
N GLY A 232 9.70 -9.63 26.67
CA GLY A 232 9.48 -9.63 28.11
C GLY A 232 8.90 -8.35 28.69
N LYS A 233 8.50 -7.37 27.84
CA LYS A 233 7.87 -6.11 28.31
C LYS A 233 6.44 -5.98 27.79
N PRO A 234 5.56 -5.31 28.52
CA PRO A 234 4.24 -4.97 28.01
C PRO A 234 4.37 -4.01 26.81
N PRO A 235 3.38 -4.02 25.88
CA PRO A 235 3.34 -3.05 24.79
C PRO A 235 3.30 -1.62 25.29
N GLU A 236 4.08 -0.73 24.68
CA GLU A 236 4.09 0.70 24.96
C GLU A 236 3.73 1.50 23.70
N LYS A 237 3.02 2.63 23.86
CA LYS A 237 2.74 3.52 22.73
C LYS A 237 4.03 4.22 22.31
N PHE A 238 4.53 3.88 21.13
CA PHE A 238 5.72 4.50 20.54
C PHE A 238 5.39 5.86 19.91
N ALA A 239 4.27 5.93 19.19
CA ALA A 239 3.74 7.18 18.65
C ALA A 239 2.20 7.15 18.74
N SER A 240 1.57 8.28 19.07
CA SER A 240 0.11 8.37 19.14
C SER A 240 -0.40 9.80 18.97
N GLY A 241 -1.67 9.92 18.59
CA GLY A 241 -2.30 11.22 18.33
C GLY A 241 -1.89 11.80 16.96
N ALA A 242 -2.20 13.10 16.76
CA ALA A 242 -1.91 13.75 15.47
C ALA A 242 -0.42 13.69 15.12
N PRO A 243 -0.08 13.41 13.84
CA PRO A 243 -0.96 13.32 12.67
C PRO A 243 -1.59 11.93 12.43
N LEU A 244 -1.40 10.92 13.30
CA LEU A 244 -2.02 9.60 13.17
C LEU A 244 -3.54 9.69 13.35
N VAL A 245 -4.31 9.31 12.33
CA VAL A 245 -5.77 9.36 12.32
C VAL A 245 -6.37 7.96 12.15
N SER A 246 -5.81 7.17 11.23
CA SER A 246 -6.25 5.81 10.92
C SER A 246 -5.09 5.01 10.30
N PRO A 247 -3.99 4.76 11.05
CA PRO A 247 -2.82 4.06 10.52
C PRO A 247 -3.19 2.62 10.14
N VAL A 248 -2.87 2.19 8.91
CA VAL A 248 -3.26 0.88 8.38
C VAL A 248 -2.11 0.06 7.81
N GLY A 249 -1.03 0.69 7.37
CA GLY A 249 0.15 0.04 6.81
C GLY A 249 1.42 0.70 7.31
N MET A 250 2.52 -0.04 7.34
CA MET A 250 3.79 0.48 7.86
C MET A 250 4.97 -0.26 7.24
N VAL A 251 6.04 0.48 6.95
CA VAL A 251 7.35 -0.05 6.56
C VAL A 251 8.47 0.66 7.31
N ARG A 252 9.62 0.03 7.39
CA ARG A 252 10.86 0.67 7.85
C ARG A 252 11.60 1.33 6.67
N GLN A 253 12.16 2.50 6.93
CA GLN A 253 13.09 3.19 6.04
C GLN A 253 14.26 3.71 6.87
N GLY A 254 15.35 2.98 6.87
CA GLY A 254 16.45 3.22 7.80
C GLY A 254 16.02 3.06 9.26
N ALA A 255 16.24 4.09 10.08
CA ALA A 255 15.82 4.12 11.48
C ALA A 255 14.35 4.51 11.69
N ASP A 256 13.70 5.03 10.67
CA ASP A 256 12.34 5.59 10.76
C ASP A 256 11.30 4.59 10.30
N LEU A 257 10.06 4.84 10.71
CA LEU A 257 8.86 4.15 10.22
C LEU A 257 8.10 5.08 9.28
N LEU A 258 7.68 4.54 8.12
CA LEU A 258 6.72 5.20 7.25
C LEU A 258 5.37 4.50 7.40
N VAL A 259 4.34 5.27 7.71
CA VAL A 259 2.99 4.79 7.98
C VAL A 259 2.04 5.29 6.91
N ALA A 260 1.31 4.36 6.29
CA ALA A 260 0.16 4.67 5.44
C ALA A 260 -1.06 4.94 6.33
N ASP A 261 -1.59 6.14 6.21
CA ASP A 261 -2.80 6.56 6.92
C ASP A 261 -3.75 7.23 5.93
N PRO A 262 -4.81 6.53 5.48
CA PRO A 262 -5.70 7.03 4.44
C PRO A 262 -6.48 8.28 4.85
N ARG A 263 -6.53 8.62 6.15
CA ARG A 263 -7.21 9.81 6.65
C ARG A 263 -6.29 10.99 6.94
N ALA A 264 -4.99 10.76 6.99
CA ALA A 264 -3.99 11.82 7.22
C ALA A 264 -3.64 12.61 5.95
N LYS A 265 -4.13 12.20 4.76
CA LYS A 265 -3.84 12.81 3.46
C LYS A 265 -2.35 12.84 3.11
N GLY A 266 -1.61 11.80 3.50
CA GLY A 266 -0.18 11.69 3.25
C GLY A 266 0.42 10.48 3.97
N LEU A 267 1.73 10.30 3.82
CA LEU A 267 2.49 9.38 4.64
C LEU A 267 2.87 10.06 5.96
N ILE A 268 2.89 9.29 7.02
CA ILE A 268 3.37 9.75 8.30
C ILE A 268 4.74 9.13 8.54
N ARG A 269 5.74 9.96 8.76
CA ARG A 269 7.08 9.54 9.19
C ARG A 269 7.13 9.58 10.72
N ILE A 270 7.58 8.50 11.32
CA ILE A 270 7.85 8.41 12.75
C ILE A 270 9.35 8.17 12.90
N ASP A 271 10.02 9.10 13.55
CA ASP A 271 11.47 9.00 13.78
C ASP A 271 11.83 7.99 14.90
N ALA A 272 13.12 7.75 15.08
CA ALA A 272 13.62 6.80 16.09
C ALA A 272 13.24 7.17 17.54
N ALA A 273 12.84 8.41 17.80
CA ALA A 273 12.35 8.89 19.09
C ALA A 273 10.82 8.76 19.26
N GLY A 274 10.12 8.28 18.22
CA GLY A 274 8.65 8.14 18.24
C GLY A 274 7.90 9.41 17.86
N LYS A 275 8.58 10.45 17.37
CA LYS A 275 7.94 11.69 16.92
C LYS A 275 7.33 11.50 15.54
N ALA A 276 6.02 11.62 15.44
CA ALA A 276 5.27 11.54 14.18
C ALA A 276 5.20 12.89 13.49
N SER A 277 5.40 12.90 12.17
CA SER A 277 5.26 14.07 11.29
C SER A 277 4.64 13.68 9.95
N LEU A 278 3.86 14.57 9.35
CA LEU A 278 3.30 14.35 8.02
C LEU A 278 4.41 14.56 6.98
N SER A 279 4.62 13.54 6.14
CA SER A 279 5.52 13.62 5.00
C SER A 279 4.69 13.95 3.75
N ALA A 280 4.90 15.16 3.22
CA ALA A 280 4.25 15.56 1.98
C ALA A 280 4.97 14.95 0.78
N TRP A 281 4.22 14.68 -0.28
CA TRP A 281 4.76 14.34 -1.60
C TRP A 281 4.37 15.38 -2.63
N THR A 282 5.12 15.47 -3.71
CA THR A 282 4.72 16.17 -4.93
C THR A 282 4.38 15.13 -5.99
N VAL A 283 3.34 15.39 -6.77
CA VAL A 283 2.99 14.50 -7.89
C VAL A 283 3.89 14.86 -9.08
N ALA A 284 4.53 13.86 -9.69
CA ALA A 284 5.29 14.04 -10.91
C ALA A 284 4.33 14.42 -12.05
N GLU A 285 4.71 15.44 -12.84
CA GLU A 285 3.97 15.89 -14.03
C GLU A 285 4.03 14.85 -15.16
#